data_c5c3a34be35eb877aaa95a013ee3c5f1
#
_entry.id   c5c3a34be35eb877aaa95a013ee3c5f1
#
_cell.length_a   1.000
_cell.length_b   1.000
_cell.length_c   1.000
_cell.angle_alpha   90.00
_cell.angle_beta   90.00
_cell.angle_gamma   90.00
#
_symmetry.space_group_name_H-M   'P 1'
#
loop_
_entity.id
_entity.type
_entity.pdbx_description
1 polymer ?
#
loop_
_entity_poly.entity_id
_entity_poly.type
_entity_poly.pdbx_seq_one_letter_code
_entity_poly.pdbx_strand_id
1 'polypeptide(L)'
;MSEKRRDSKNRVLRSGESQRKDGRYAYKYTDTFGNPQFVYAWKLVPTDKTPKGKREDKSLREKIKEIQKDLDDGIDPVGKKMTVCQLYKKHIRNHANVRHGTKQGRKQLMRILEEDTIGACSIENVKMSDAKEWALRMKEKGYSFITISNHKRSLKAAFYTAIQDDCIRKNPFDFHINTVIEDDTEPKIPLSPMQEESLLSFVKSDKVYYKLQKSFDNS
;
A
#
# COMPACT_ATOMS: atom_id res chain seq x y z
N MET A 1 26.39 4.46 -42.30
CA MET A 1 25.66 3.49 -41.43
C MET A 1 26.22 3.63 -40.03
N SER A 2 25.35 3.87 -39.00
CA SER A 2 25.79 3.96 -37.60
C SER A 2 26.29 2.60 -37.13
N GLU A 3 27.51 2.54 -36.59
CA GLU A 3 28.11 1.33 -36.06
C GLU A 3 27.29 0.80 -34.88
N LYS A 4 26.89 -0.47 -34.94
CA LYS A 4 26.06 -1.08 -33.89
C LYS A 4 26.87 -1.26 -32.62
N ARG A 5 26.47 -0.66 -31.51
CA ARG A 5 27.12 -0.82 -30.20
C ARG A 5 27.12 -2.29 -29.76
N ARG A 6 28.26 -2.76 -29.24
CA ARG A 6 28.46 -4.13 -28.79
C ARG A 6 28.88 -4.14 -27.32
N ASP A 7 28.57 -5.24 -26.65
CA ASP A 7 29.06 -5.50 -25.30
C ASP A 7 30.46 -6.16 -25.29
N SER A 8 30.98 -6.41 -24.10
CA SER A 8 32.28 -7.07 -23.91
C SER A 8 32.36 -8.50 -24.47
N LYS A 9 31.20 -9.12 -24.76
CA LYS A 9 31.07 -10.43 -25.41
C LYS A 9 30.76 -10.34 -26.91
N ASN A 10 30.99 -9.15 -27.51
CA ASN A 10 30.76 -8.86 -28.94
C ASN A 10 29.28 -8.98 -29.39
N ARG A 11 28.32 -8.94 -28.48
CA ARG A 11 26.87 -9.01 -28.77
C ARG A 11 26.31 -7.61 -29.05
N VAL A 12 25.42 -7.52 -30.03
CA VAL A 12 24.74 -6.25 -30.38
C VAL A 12 23.81 -5.81 -29.27
N LEU A 13 24.02 -4.59 -28.79
CA LEU A 13 23.14 -3.91 -27.86
C LEU A 13 22.01 -3.20 -28.63
N ARG A 14 20.78 -3.33 -28.11
CA ARG A 14 19.58 -2.70 -28.65
C ARG A 14 19.50 -1.22 -28.26
N SER A 15 18.58 -0.48 -28.87
CA SER A 15 18.28 0.90 -28.46
C SER A 15 17.98 0.97 -26.96
N GLY A 16 18.55 1.94 -26.25
CA GLY A 16 18.42 2.08 -24.80
C GLY A 16 19.33 1.16 -23.97
N GLU A 17 19.83 0.04 -24.52
CA GLU A 17 20.76 -0.85 -23.81
C GLU A 17 22.19 -0.29 -23.82
N SER A 18 22.92 -0.47 -22.73
CA SER A 18 24.35 -0.14 -22.60
C SER A 18 25.03 -1.08 -21.61
N GLN A 19 26.34 -1.26 -21.71
CA GLN A 19 27.15 -1.93 -20.70
C GLN A 19 28.02 -0.90 -19.98
N ARG A 20 28.00 -0.93 -18.67
CA ARG A 20 28.79 -0.05 -17.79
C ARG A 20 30.20 -0.61 -17.60
N LYS A 21 31.10 0.25 -17.14
CA LYS A 21 32.50 -0.14 -16.83
C LYS A 21 32.59 -1.20 -15.71
N ASP A 22 31.62 -1.25 -14.82
CA ASP A 22 31.51 -2.24 -13.73
C ASP A 22 30.97 -3.61 -14.19
N GLY A 23 30.72 -3.77 -15.49
CA GLY A 23 30.19 -5.00 -16.10
C GLY A 23 28.67 -5.13 -16.08
N ARG A 24 27.94 -4.25 -15.36
CA ARG A 24 26.48 -4.26 -15.38
C ARG A 24 25.94 -3.76 -16.71
N TYR A 25 24.83 -4.33 -17.11
CA TYR A 25 24.02 -3.81 -18.21
C TYR A 25 23.02 -2.80 -17.67
N ALA A 26 22.74 -1.75 -18.44
CA ALA A 26 21.77 -0.71 -18.14
C ALA A 26 20.82 -0.54 -19.33
N TYR A 27 19.56 -0.29 -19.06
CA TYR A 27 18.55 0.12 -20.02
C TYR A 27 17.94 1.44 -19.60
N LYS A 28 17.95 2.42 -20.51
CA LYS A 28 17.29 3.72 -20.34
C LYS A 28 15.95 3.69 -21.03
N TYR A 29 14.89 4.08 -20.31
CA TYR A 29 13.53 4.26 -20.85
C TYR A 29 12.91 5.53 -20.29
N THR A 30 11.78 5.94 -20.84
CA THR A 30 11.00 7.06 -20.36
C THR A 30 9.76 6.50 -19.67
N ASP A 31 9.44 6.96 -18.45
CA ASP A 31 8.25 6.57 -17.72
C ASP A 31 6.97 7.24 -18.29
N THR A 32 5.80 6.90 -17.75
CA THR A 32 4.51 7.45 -18.16
C THR A 32 4.40 8.97 -17.96
N PHE A 33 5.27 9.56 -17.12
CA PHE A 33 5.33 11.00 -16.85
C PHE A 33 6.36 11.74 -17.70
N GLY A 34 7.05 11.06 -18.62
CA GLY A 34 8.08 11.66 -19.46
C GLY A 34 9.49 11.71 -18.82
N ASN A 35 9.69 11.17 -17.62
CA ASN A 35 10.97 11.19 -16.95
C ASN A 35 11.87 10.04 -17.38
N PRO A 36 13.19 10.28 -17.57
CA PRO A 36 14.13 9.22 -17.89
C PRO A 36 14.38 8.31 -16.68
N GLN A 37 14.20 7.02 -16.87
CA GLN A 37 14.42 5.98 -15.89
C GLN A 37 15.50 5.00 -16.34
N PHE A 38 16.16 4.33 -15.38
CA PHE A 38 17.18 3.34 -15.64
C PHE A 38 16.91 2.05 -14.87
N VAL A 39 17.10 0.93 -15.55
CA VAL A 39 17.12 -0.40 -14.93
C VAL A 39 18.45 -1.08 -15.18
N TYR A 40 18.93 -1.84 -14.19
CA TYR A 40 20.23 -2.49 -14.20
C TYR A 40 20.11 -3.99 -14.01
N ALA A 41 21.02 -4.76 -14.65
CA ALA A 41 21.16 -6.20 -14.44
C ALA A 41 22.60 -6.63 -14.65
N TRP A 42 23.01 -7.74 -14.03
CA TRP A 42 24.31 -8.38 -14.26
C TRP A 42 24.32 -9.27 -15.49
N LYS A 43 23.15 -9.66 -15.98
CA LYS A 43 22.97 -10.52 -17.15
C LYS A 43 22.26 -9.72 -18.26
N LEU A 44 22.70 -9.88 -19.52
CA LEU A 44 21.98 -9.31 -20.66
C LEU A 44 20.79 -10.19 -21.05
N VAL A 45 21.02 -11.49 -21.10
CA VAL A 45 20.04 -12.53 -21.47
C VAL A 45 19.92 -13.60 -20.38
N PRO A 46 18.82 -14.38 -20.32
CA PRO A 46 18.61 -15.40 -19.30
C PRO A 46 19.71 -16.46 -19.23
N THR A 47 20.34 -16.77 -20.37
CA THR A 47 21.42 -17.76 -20.50
C THR A 47 22.78 -17.29 -19.95
N ASP A 48 22.92 -15.99 -19.62
CA ASP A 48 24.14 -15.48 -18.99
C ASP A 48 24.26 -15.98 -17.55
N LYS A 49 25.47 -16.31 -17.13
CA LYS A 49 25.76 -16.65 -15.73
C LYS A 49 25.89 -15.37 -14.91
N THR A 50 25.33 -15.41 -13.70
CA THR A 50 25.52 -14.33 -12.73
C THR A 50 26.99 -14.28 -12.29
N PRO A 51 27.65 -13.11 -12.25
CA PRO A 51 29.03 -13.02 -11.78
C PRO A 51 29.18 -13.53 -10.34
N LYS A 52 30.34 -14.16 -10.05
CA LYS A 52 30.62 -14.75 -8.72
C LYS A 52 30.48 -13.70 -7.62
N GLY A 53 29.76 -14.03 -6.54
CA GLY A 53 29.53 -13.13 -5.41
C GLY A 53 28.38 -12.11 -5.63
N LYS A 54 27.65 -12.19 -6.73
CA LYS A 54 26.46 -11.36 -6.97
C LYS A 54 25.16 -12.17 -6.78
N ARG A 55 24.12 -11.47 -6.28
CA ARG A 55 22.79 -12.09 -6.12
C ARG A 55 22.21 -12.41 -7.49
N GLU A 56 21.60 -13.60 -7.60
CA GLU A 56 20.86 -13.99 -8.79
C GLU A 56 19.67 -13.04 -9.01
N ASP A 57 19.53 -12.59 -10.25
CA ASP A 57 18.47 -11.67 -10.65
C ASP A 57 18.10 -11.92 -12.12
N LYS A 58 16.93 -11.39 -12.53
CA LYS A 58 16.49 -11.43 -13.93
C LYS A 58 17.49 -10.74 -14.84
N SER A 59 17.61 -11.24 -16.07
CA SER A 59 18.42 -10.58 -17.11
C SER A 59 17.83 -9.22 -17.50
N LEU A 60 18.68 -8.35 -18.09
CA LEU A 60 18.23 -7.03 -18.53
C LEU A 60 17.05 -7.12 -19.50
N ARG A 61 17.11 -8.05 -20.46
CA ARG A 61 16.07 -8.20 -21.49
C ARG A 61 14.75 -8.75 -20.95
N GLU A 62 14.77 -9.54 -19.87
CA GLU A 62 13.54 -9.93 -19.16
C GLU A 62 12.93 -8.73 -18.47
N LYS A 63 13.73 -7.92 -17.76
CA LYS A 63 13.29 -6.68 -17.12
C LYS A 63 12.72 -5.68 -18.13
N ILE A 64 13.36 -5.55 -19.30
CA ILE A 64 12.88 -4.69 -20.40
C ILE A 64 11.50 -5.14 -20.86
N LYS A 65 11.29 -6.45 -21.06
CA LYS A 65 9.99 -7.00 -21.44
C LYS A 65 8.89 -6.68 -20.45
N GLU A 66 9.19 -6.80 -19.15
CA GLU A 66 8.24 -6.46 -18.08
C GLU A 66 7.90 -4.96 -18.07
N ILE A 67 8.93 -4.10 -18.20
CA ILE A 67 8.75 -2.64 -18.25
C ILE A 67 7.93 -2.23 -19.48
N GLN A 68 8.24 -2.78 -20.66
CA GLN A 68 7.50 -2.49 -21.87
C GLN A 68 6.03 -2.90 -21.76
N LYS A 69 5.78 -4.09 -21.20
CA LYS A 69 4.42 -4.55 -20.94
C LYS A 69 3.67 -3.60 -19.98
N ASP A 70 4.34 -3.13 -18.93
CA ASP A 70 3.72 -2.18 -18.00
C ASP A 70 3.39 -0.86 -18.68
N LEU A 71 4.32 -0.32 -19.49
CA LEU A 71 4.12 0.93 -20.23
C LEU A 71 3.00 0.79 -21.28
N ASP A 72 2.96 -0.32 -22.02
CA ASP A 72 1.90 -0.63 -23.00
C ASP A 72 0.53 -0.76 -22.31
N ASP A 73 0.55 -1.27 -21.08
CA ASP A 73 -0.63 -1.42 -20.23
C ASP A 73 -0.98 -0.11 -19.46
N GLY A 74 -0.21 0.97 -19.64
CA GLY A 74 -0.40 2.25 -18.94
C GLY A 74 -0.05 2.21 -17.45
N ILE A 75 0.71 1.20 -16.98
CA ILE A 75 1.10 1.07 -15.57
C ILE A 75 2.44 1.79 -15.33
N ASP A 76 2.53 2.60 -14.26
CA ASP A 76 3.78 3.20 -13.82
C ASP A 76 4.75 2.15 -13.25
N PRO A 77 5.86 1.80 -13.96
CA PRO A 77 6.79 0.76 -13.51
C PRO A 77 7.55 1.14 -12.23
N VAL A 78 7.60 2.42 -11.87
CA VAL A 78 8.25 2.94 -10.66
C VAL A 78 7.26 2.95 -9.50
N GLY A 79 6.08 3.50 -9.72
CA GLY A 79 5.03 3.63 -8.71
C GLY A 79 4.58 2.29 -8.13
N LYS A 80 4.49 1.24 -8.95
CA LYS A 80 4.09 -0.09 -8.48
C LYS A 80 5.05 -0.74 -7.48
N LYS A 81 6.32 -0.31 -7.42
CA LYS A 81 7.34 -0.82 -6.48
C LYS A 81 7.27 -0.18 -5.10
N MET A 82 6.45 0.84 -4.93
CA MET A 82 6.24 1.48 -3.63
C MET A 82 5.69 0.45 -2.62
N THR A 83 6.10 0.56 -1.35
CA THR A 83 5.59 -0.33 -0.31
C THR A 83 4.19 0.11 0.15
N VAL A 84 3.45 -0.81 0.81
CA VAL A 84 2.14 -0.48 1.40
C VAL A 84 2.25 0.69 2.39
N CYS A 85 3.31 0.73 3.22
CA CYS A 85 3.58 1.86 4.11
C CYS A 85 3.76 3.17 3.34
N GLN A 86 4.53 3.15 2.24
CA GLN A 86 4.76 4.34 1.42
C GLN A 86 3.48 4.82 0.72
N LEU A 87 2.68 3.88 0.18
CA LEU A 87 1.36 4.17 -0.39
C LEU A 87 0.45 4.82 0.64
N TYR A 88 0.36 4.24 1.84
CA TYR A 88 -0.51 4.76 2.89
C TYR A 88 -0.05 6.14 3.38
N LYS A 89 1.27 6.39 3.52
CA LYS A 89 1.83 7.72 3.79
C LYS A 89 1.46 8.75 2.71
N LYS A 90 1.55 8.36 1.43
CA LYS A 90 1.13 9.20 0.28
C LYS A 90 -0.36 9.54 0.37
N HIS A 91 -1.20 8.53 0.61
CA HIS A 91 -2.65 8.70 0.75
C HIS A 91 -3.02 9.65 1.91
N ILE A 92 -2.42 9.50 3.10
CA ILE A 92 -2.66 10.39 4.24
C ILE A 92 -2.28 11.83 3.90
N ARG A 93 -1.15 12.04 3.23
CA ARG A 93 -0.66 13.38 2.85
C ARG A 93 -1.62 14.08 1.91
N ASN A 94 -2.13 13.37 0.92
CA ASN A 94 -3.08 13.90 -0.07
C ASN A 94 -4.46 14.22 0.54
N HIS A 95 -4.80 13.61 1.68
CA HIS A 95 -6.07 13.79 2.40
C HIS A 95 -5.85 14.35 3.81
N ALA A 96 -5.07 15.44 3.93
CA ALA A 96 -4.63 15.98 5.23
C ALA A 96 -5.76 16.64 6.04
N ASN A 97 -6.78 17.22 5.37
CA ASN A 97 -7.88 17.91 6.04
C ASN A 97 -8.94 16.92 6.57
N VAL A 98 -8.72 16.42 7.78
CA VAL A 98 -9.62 15.45 8.44
C VAL A 98 -9.74 15.75 9.93
N ARG A 99 -10.85 15.30 10.54
CA ARG A 99 -11.10 15.43 11.97
C ARG A 99 -10.04 14.73 12.82
N HIS A 100 -9.86 15.22 14.06
CA HIS A 100 -8.85 14.71 15.00
C HIS A 100 -8.92 13.18 15.21
N GLY A 101 -10.12 12.61 15.42
CA GLY A 101 -10.30 11.16 15.58
C GLY A 101 -9.81 10.36 14.37
N THR A 102 -10.04 10.87 13.15
CA THR A 102 -9.51 10.25 11.93
C THR A 102 -7.98 10.30 11.89
N LYS A 103 -7.36 11.40 12.35
CA LYS A 103 -5.89 11.49 12.45
C LYS A 103 -5.31 10.45 13.41
N GLN A 104 -5.96 10.19 14.54
CA GLN A 104 -5.53 9.17 15.49
C GLN A 104 -5.65 7.75 14.92
N GLY A 105 -6.77 7.42 14.28
CA GLY A 105 -6.95 6.11 13.60
C GLY A 105 -5.91 5.89 12.50
N ARG A 106 -5.55 6.94 11.74
CA ARG A 106 -4.49 6.88 10.72
C ARG A 106 -3.10 6.61 11.32
N LYS A 107 -2.77 7.24 12.45
CA LYS A 107 -1.51 7.00 13.18
C LYS A 107 -1.45 5.56 13.68
N GLN A 108 -2.55 5.06 14.24
CA GLN A 108 -2.64 3.68 14.71
C GLN A 108 -2.42 2.68 13.57
N LEU A 109 -3.14 2.85 12.45
CA LEU A 109 -2.97 1.98 11.29
C LEU A 109 -1.54 2.05 10.73
N MET A 110 -0.92 3.24 10.69
CA MET A 110 0.46 3.37 10.23
C MET A 110 1.43 2.54 11.09
N ARG A 111 1.29 2.58 12.44
CA ARG A 111 2.09 1.76 13.35
C ARG A 111 1.87 0.27 13.08
N ILE A 112 0.62 -0.16 12.95
CA ILE A 112 0.28 -1.55 12.64
C ILE A 112 0.95 -2.02 11.35
N LEU A 113 0.97 -1.19 10.31
CA LEU A 113 1.62 -1.51 9.03
C LEU A 113 3.14 -1.57 9.16
N GLU A 114 3.76 -0.70 9.96
CA GLU A 114 5.21 -0.71 10.20
C GLU A 114 5.66 -1.97 10.96
N GLU A 115 4.79 -2.54 11.80
CA GLU A 115 5.03 -3.76 12.55
C GLU A 115 4.64 -5.06 11.80
N ASP A 116 3.83 -4.97 10.75
CA ASP A 116 3.34 -6.13 9.98
C ASP A 116 4.11 -6.30 8.68
N THR A 117 4.32 -7.56 8.28
CA THR A 117 5.02 -7.93 7.04
C THR A 117 4.41 -7.32 5.79
N ILE A 118 3.07 -7.12 5.76
CA ILE A 118 2.37 -6.52 4.62
C ILE A 118 2.82 -5.08 4.36
N GLY A 119 3.20 -4.34 5.41
CA GLY A 119 3.61 -2.96 5.28
C GLY A 119 4.89 -2.75 4.46
N ALA A 120 5.81 -3.72 4.51
CA ALA A 120 7.06 -3.72 3.75
C ALA A 120 6.90 -4.29 2.33
N CYS A 121 5.77 -4.96 2.03
CA CYS A 121 5.53 -5.52 0.71
C CYS A 121 5.34 -4.42 -0.34
N SER A 122 5.87 -4.63 -1.55
CA SER A 122 5.57 -3.80 -2.72
C SER A 122 4.09 -3.98 -3.09
N ILE A 123 3.41 -2.87 -3.42
CA ILE A 123 1.97 -2.89 -3.73
C ILE A 123 1.60 -3.78 -4.91
N GLU A 124 2.51 -3.97 -5.86
CA GLU A 124 2.33 -4.88 -7.00
C GLU A 124 2.27 -6.35 -6.59
N ASN A 125 2.89 -6.71 -5.47
CA ASN A 125 3.00 -8.08 -4.99
C ASN A 125 1.93 -8.46 -3.97
N VAL A 126 1.19 -7.47 -3.44
CA VAL A 126 0.11 -7.74 -2.47
C VAL A 126 -1.09 -8.34 -3.18
N LYS A 127 -1.44 -9.56 -2.81
CA LYS A 127 -2.62 -10.28 -3.29
C LYS A 127 -3.78 -10.15 -2.31
N MET A 128 -4.98 -10.47 -2.76
CA MET A 128 -6.17 -10.52 -1.89
C MET A 128 -6.00 -11.54 -0.76
N SER A 129 -5.29 -12.66 -0.98
CA SER A 129 -4.93 -13.63 0.06
C SER A 129 -4.14 -12.96 1.19
N ASP A 130 -3.10 -12.19 0.84
CA ASP A 130 -2.23 -11.54 1.82
C ASP A 130 -3.01 -10.50 2.65
N ALA A 131 -3.95 -9.79 2.01
CA ALA A 131 -4.84 -8.84 2.68
C ALA A 131 -5.83 -9.54 3.63
N LYS A 132 -6.33 -10.74 3.27
CA LYS A 132 -7.16 -11.58 4.16
C LYS A 132 -6.36 -12.12 5.33
N GLU A 133 -5.15 -12.64 5.09
CA GLU A 133 -4.25 -13.11 6.14
C GLU A 133 -3.86 -11.99 7.11
N TRP A 134 -3.66 -10.76 6.60
CA TRP A 134 -3.44 -9.59 7.45
C TRP A 134 -4.65 -9.36 8.39
N ALA A 135 -5.88 -9.49 7.90
CA ALA A 135 -7.08 -9.34 8.74
C ALA A 135 -7.16 -10.42 9.83
N LEU A 136 -6.79 -11.68 9.50
CA LEU A 136 -6.72 -12.77 10.49
C LEU A 136 -5.66 -12.48 11.56
N ARG A 137 -4.44 -12.07 11.18
CA ARG A 137 -3.40 -11.66 12.15
C ARG A 137 -3.85 -10.51 13.05
N MET A 138 -4.63 -9.57 12.52
CA MET A 138 -5.21 -8.50 13.33
C MET A 138 -6.19 -9.05 14.38
N LYS A 139 -7.02 -10.02 14.00
CA LYS A 139 -7.96 -10.68 14.92
C LYS A 139 -7.22 -11.45 16.02
N GLU A 140 -6.17 -12.20 15.66
CA GLU A 140 -5.29 -12.93 16.58
C GLU A 140 -4.60 -11.99 17.59
N LYS A 141 -4.25 -10.77 17.17
CA LYS A 141 -3.71 -9.70 18.05
C LYS A 141 -4.78 -9.05 18.95
N GLY A 142 -6.04 -9.50 18.90
CA GLY A 142 -7.12 -9.04 19.76
C GLY A 142 -7.83 -7.76 19.29
N TYR A 143 -7.62 -7.32 18.03
CA TYR A 143 -8.39 -6.20 17.50
C TYR A 143 -9.85 -6.59 17.24
N SER A 144 -10.79 -5.69 17.61
CA SER A 144 -12.22 -5.89 17.36
C SER A 144 -12.54 -5.87 15.87
N PHE A 145 -13.62 -6.56 15.47
CA PHE A 145 -14.14 -6.57 14.12
C PHE A 145 -14.28 -5.16 13.53
N ILE A 146 -14.85 -4.23 14.28
CA ILE A 146 -15.04 -2.83 13.87
C ILE A 146 -13.70 -2.15 13.54
N THR A 147 -12.69 -2.37 14.39
CA THR A 147 -11.33 -1.80 14.18
C THR A 147 -10.71 -2.33 12.90
N ILE A 148 -10.74 -3.67 12.71
CA ILE A 148 -10.20 -4.32 11.52
C ILE A 148 -10.92 -3.84 10.25
N SER A 149 -12.25 -3.78 10.31
CA SER A 149 -13.10 -3.30 9.21
C SER A 149 -12.76 -1.85 8.82
N ASN A 150 -12.58 -0.96 9.81
CA ASN A 150 -12.20 0.43 9.56
C ASN A 150 -10.79 0.56 8.98
N HIS A 151 -9.83 -0.20 9.48
CA HIS A 151 -8.47 -0.22 8.95
C HIS A 151 -8.43 -0.79 7.53
N LYS A 152 -9.13 -1.89 7.26
CA LYS A 152 -9.31 -2.45 5.93
C LYS A 152 -9.92 -1.43 4.97
N ARG A 153 -10.97 -0.68 5.39
CA ARG A 153 -11.58 0.38 4.58
C ARG A 153 -10.59 1.48 4.24
N SER A 154 -9.75 1.87 5.20
CA SER A 154 -8.71 2.88 5.01
C SER A 154 -7.64 2.41 4.01
N LEU A 155 -7.20 1.14 4.09
CA LEU A 155 -6.27 0.55 3.13
C LEU A 155 -6.92 0.41 1.75
N LYS A 156 -8.18 -0.04 1.67
CA LYS A 156 -8.93 -0.10 0.41
C LYS A 156 -8.94 1.26 -0.29
N ALA A 157 -9.18 2.35 0.44
CA ALA A 157 -9.13 3.70 -0.11
C ALA A 157 -7.73 4.08 -0.63
N ALA A 158 -6.67 3.76 0.12
CA ALA A 158 -5.29 4.01 -0.31
C ALA A 158 -4.93 3.23 -1.59
N PHE A 159 -5.35 1.97 -1.70
CA PHE A 159 -5.12 1.16 -2.91
C PHE A 159 -5.95 1.64 -4.11
N TYR A 160 -7.14 2.22 -3.90
CA TYR A 160 -7.85 2.90 -4.99
C TYR A 160 -7.10 4.13 -5.50
N THR A 161 -6.41 4.89 -4.64
CA THR A 161 -5.52 5.96 -5.09
C THR A 161 -4.40 5.40 -5.98
N ALA A 162 -3.82 4.25 -5.61
CA ALA A 162 -2.79 3.61 -6.45
C ALA A 162 -3.32 3.11 -7.81
N ILE A 163 -4.60 2.72 -7.89
CA ILE A 163 -5.25 2.40 -9.17
C ILE A 163 -5.45 3.66 -10.00
N GLN A 164 -5.93 4.75 -9.40
CA GLN A 164 -6.11 6.04 -10.06
C GLN A 164 -4.80 6.66 -10.57
N ASP A 165 -3.68 6.36 -9.88
CA ASP A 165 -2.33 6.76 -10.26
C ASP A 165 -1.65 5.74 -11.21
N ASP A 166 -2.39 4.82 -11.80
CA ASP A 166 -1.93 3.77 -12.72
C ASP A 166 -0.76 2.91 -12.18
N CYS A 167 -0.63 2.80 -10.85
CA CYS A 167 0.41 1.99 -10.23
C CYS A 167 0.05 0.50 -10.20
N ILE A 168 -1.23 0.16 -10.08
CA ILE A 168 -1.75 -1.21 -10.01
C ILE A 168 -3.13 -1.30 -10.68
N ARG A 169 -3.57 -2.52 -11.06
CA ARG A 169 -4.86 -2.74 -11.73
C ARG A 169 -5.99 -3.16 -10.80
N LYS A 170 -5.68 -3.82 -9.69
CA LYS A 170 -6.69 -4.43 -8.80
C LYS A 170 -6.41 -4.04 -7.37
N ASN A 171 -7.47 -3.89 -6.60
CA ASN A 171 -7.38 -3.58 -5.17
C ASN A 171 -7.38 -4.89 -4.36
N PRO A 172 -6.29 -5.23 -3.65
CA PRO A 172 -6.24 -6.44 -2.85
C PRO A 172 -7.17 -6.41 -1.62
N PHE A 173 -7.60 -5.22 -1.18
CA PHE A 173 -8.54 -5.04 -0.08
C PHE A 173 -10.01 -4.97 -0.52
N ASP A 174 -10.32 -5.33 -1.79
CA ASP A 174 -11.68 -5.33 -2.32
C ASP A 174 -12.38 -6.67 -2.07
N PHE A 175 -12.66 -6.97 -0.81
CA PHE A 175 -13.42 -8.15 -0.36
C PHE A 175 -14.32 -7.79 0.81
N HIS A 176 -15.30 -8.64 1.11
CA HIS A 176 -16.16 -8.49 2.30
C HIS A 176 -15.47 -9.08 3.53
N ILE A 177 -15.28 -8.27 4.58
CA ILE A 177 -14.55 -8.67 5.78
C ILE A 177 -15.21 -9.84 6.51
N ASN A 178 -16.54 -9.92 6.50
CA ASN A 178 -17.35 -10.99 7.13
C ASN A 178 -17.08 -12.37 6.51
N THR A 179 -16.46 -12.44 5.32
CA THR A 179 -16.04 -13.70 4.71
C THR A 179 -14.71 -14.23 5.28
N VAL A 180 -14.04 -13.44 6.12
CA VAL A 180 -12.69 -13.74 6.65
C VAL A 180 -12.70 -13.85 8.17
N ILE A 181 -13.38 -12.93 8.83
CA ILE A 181 -13.51 -12.88 10.30
C ILE A 181 -14.97 -12.72 10.68
N GLU A 182 -15.36 -13.36 11.79
CA GLU A 182 -16.70 -13.25 12.35
C GLU A 182 -16.94 -11.86 12.93
N ASP A 183 -18.17 -11.35 12.75
CA ASP A 183 -18.62 -10.10 13.35
C ASP A 183 -19.08 -10.37 14.78
N ASP A 184 -18.21 -10.06 15.73
CA ASP A 184 -18.45 -10.16 17.17
C ASP A 184 -18.99 -8.84 17.76
N THR A 185 -19.54 -7.98 16.94
CA THR A 185 -20.06 -6.67 17.37
C THR A 185 -21.38 -6.85 18.10
N GLU A 186 -21.40 -6.53 19.39
CA GLU A 186 -22.66 -6.44 20.12
C GLU A 186 -23.51 -5.26 19.62
N PRO A 187 -24.79 -5.46 19.34
CA PRO A 187 -25.69 -4.39 18.92
C PRO A 187 -25.83 -3.36 20.03
N LYS A 188 -25.63 -2.09 19.70
CA LYS A 188 -25.91 -1.00 20.64
C LYS A 188 -27.42 -0.91 20.84
N ILE A 189 -27.87 -1.24 22.03
CA ILE A 189 -29.26 -1.09 22.43
C ILE A 189 -29.45 0.36 22.90
N PRO A 190 -30.33 1.16 22.27
CA PRO A 190 -30.64 2.50 22.74
C PRO A 190 -31.28 2.45 24.12
N LEU A 191 -31.02 3.46 24.92
CA LEU A 191 -31.69 3.58 26.21
C LEU A 191 -33.21 3.69 26.00
N SER A 192 -33.98 3.02 26.88
CA SER A 192 -35.43 3.25 26.94
C SER A 192 -35.71 4.67 27.45
N PRO A 193 -36.89 5.26 27.15
CA PRO A 193 -37.22 6.60 27.62
C PRO A 193 -37.09 6.73 29.15
N MET A 194 -37.46 5.69 29.90
CA MET A 194 -37.32 5.65 31.35
C MET A 194 -35.87 5.60 31.84
N GLN A 195 -35.01 4.87 31.13
CA GLN A 195 -33.56 4.84 31.41
C GLN A 195 -32.89 6.18 31.08
N GLU A 196 -33.32 6.82 30.01
CA GLU A 196 -32.83 8.15 29.61
C GLU A 196 -33.21 9.20 30.66
N GLU A 197 -34.47 9.20 31.12
CA GLU A 197 -34.95 10.11 32.18
C GLU A 197 -34.21 9.88 33.50
N SER A 198 -33.99 8.62 33.89
CA SER A 198 -33.22 8.26 35.08
C SER A 198 -31.76 8.73 34.97
N LEU A 199 -31.13 8.55 33.81
CA LEU A 199 -29.78 9.00 33.55
C LEU A 199 -29.69 10.53 33.63
N LEU A 200 -30.61 11.24 32.99
CA LEU A 200 -30.67 12.70 33.02
C LEU A 200 -30.87 13.27 34.42
N SER A 201 -31.74 12.62 35.23
CA SER A 201 -31.96 13.02 36.63
C SER A 201 -30.70 12.82 37.48
N PHE A 202 -30.00 11.69 37.30
CA PHE A 202 -28.71 11.44 37.95
C PHE A 202 -27.66 12.47 37.58
N VAL A 203 -27.50 12.74 36.28
CA VAL A 203 -26.52 13.74 35.77
C VAL A 203 -26.81 15.13 36.30
N LYS A 204 -28.09 15.53 36.45
CA LYS A 204 -28.51 16.81 37.06
C LYS A 204 -28.19 16.89 38.55
N SER A 205 -28.26 15.77 39.28
CA SER A 205 -28.00 15.70 40.73
C SER A 205 -26.51 15.66 41.06
N ASP A 206 -25.65 15.17 40.13
CA ASP A 206 -24.20 15.04 40.33
C ASP A 206 -23.44 16.25 39.80
N LYS A 207 -22.71 16.94 40.72
CA LYS A 207 -21.94 18.18 40.39
C LYS A 207 -20.83 17.97 39.33
N VAL A 208 -20.31 16.76 39.21
CA VAL A 208 -19.23 16.43 38.27
C VAL A 208 -19.83 16.28 36.88
N TYR A 209 -20.88 15.47 36.73
CA TYR A 209 -21.49 15.20 35.44
C TYR A 209 -22.33 16.35 34.90
N TYR A 210 -22.93 17.18 35.76
CA TYR A 210 -23.66 18.37 35.37
C TYR A 210 -22.81 19.40 34.61
N LYS A 211 -21.50 19.52 34.94
CA LYS A 211 -20.57 20.39 34.20
C LYS A 211 -20.30 19.87 32.79
N LEU A 212 -20.26 18.55 32.60
CA LEU A 212 -20.07 17.93 31.29
C LEU A 212 -21.29 18.17 30.37
N GLN A 213 -22.53 18.03 30.91
CA GLN A 213 -23.76 18.29 30.16
C GLN A 213 -23.79 19.73 29.62
N LYS A 214 -23.47 20.74 30.44
CA LYS A 214 -23.43 22.14 30.00
C LYS A 214 -22.40 22.40 28.87
N SER A 215 -21.36 21.61 28.77
CA SER A 215 -20.39 21.73 27.68
C SER A 215 -20.91 21.16 26.34
N PHE A 216 -21.88 20.24 26.38
CA PHE A 216 -22.52 19.66 25.19
C PHE A 216 -23.67 20.54 24.68
N ASP A 217 -24.42 21.18 25.57
CA ASP A 217 -25.57 22.05 25.22
C ASP A 217 -25.12 23.40 24.60
N ASN A 218 -23.82 23.74 24.72
CA ASN A 218 -23.22 24.97 24.18
C ASN A 218 -22.35 24.73 22.93
N SER A 219 -22.40 23.54 22.30
CA SER A 219 -21.65 23.18 21.08
C SER A 219 -22.59 22.87 19.92
#